data_4aba46d650d97e1354ce47420899db8e
#
_entry.id   4aba46d650d97e1354ce47420899db8e
#
_cell.length_a   1.000
_cell.length_b   1.000
_cell.length_c   1.000
_cell.angle_alpha   90.00
_cell.angle_beta   90.00
_cell.angle_gamma   90.00
#
_symmetry.space_group_name_H-M   'P 1'
#
loop_
_entity.id
_entity.type
_entity.pdbx_description
1 polymer ?
#
loop_
_entity_poly.entity_id
_entity_poly.type
_entity_poly.pdbx_seq_one_letter_code
_entity_poly.pdbx_strand_id
1 'polypeptide(L)'
;MSEYDKNKTCCFIGHRKINETDRLKSDLKSAIIDLIINKGVFNFLFGSKSAFNDLCYETVTELKEEYPNISRIYVRAEYPYINNDYRSYLLEKYEDTYYPEHIINSGKAAYVERNYEMIRKSDYCICYYDENYAPPRRRNSRRDLTDYQPKSGTKIAYDYALKNCGHVMNVFAET
;
A
#
# COMPACT_ATOMS: atom_id res chain seq x y z
N MET A 1 18.81 -8.31 -7.10
CA MET A 1 17.67 -7.79 -6.33
C MET A 1 18.07 -7.62 -4.90
N SER A 2 17.87 -6.43 -4.35
CA SER A 2 18.03 -6.24 -2.92
C SER A 2 16.85 -6.90 -2.22
N GLU A 3 17.13 -7.90 -1.40
CA GLU A 3 16.14 -8.50 -0.53
C GLU A 3 16.00 -7.60 0.70
N TYR A 4 14.81 -7.00 0.86
CA TYR A 4 14.53 -6.16 2.01
C TYR A 4 14.30 -7.02 3.25
N ASP A 5 14.83 -6.59 4.39
CA ASP A 5 14.57 -7.25 5.65
C ASP A 5 13.08 -7.10 6.02
N LYS A 6 12.37 -8.21 6.01
CA LYS A 6 10.95 -8.27 6.32
C LYS A 6 10.61 -7.63 7.68
N ASN A 7 11.46 -7.86 8.68
CA ASN A 7 11.28 -7.33 10.04
C ASN A 7 11.44 -5.81 10.12
N LYS A 8 11.96 -5.20 9.06
CA LYS A 8 12.21 -3.75 8.96
C LYS A 8 11.34 -3.09 7.89
N THR A 9 10.31 -3.77 7.45
CA THR A 9 9.49 -3.36 6.31
C THR A 9 8.02 -3.25 6.69
N CYS A 10 7.40 -2.14 6.27
CA CYS A 10 5.97 -1.87 6.41
C CYS A 10 5.36 -1.62 5.03
N CYS A 11 4.16 -2.14 4.78
CA CYS A 11 3.38 -1.82 3.60
C CYS A 11 2.08 -1.11 3.97
N PHE A 12 1.47 -0.47 2.98
CA PHE A 12 0.22 0.28 3.14
C PHE A 12 -0.85 -0.26 2.21
N ILE A 13 -2.03 -0.51 2.74
CA ILE A 13 -3.20 -1.00 2.01
C ILE A 13 -4.42 -0.15 2.39
N GLY A 14 -5.11 0.42 1.41
CA GLY A 14 -6.26 1.25 1.70
C GLY A 14 -7.17 1.51 0.50
N HIS A 15 -8.33 2.07 0.80
CA HIS A 15 -9.34 2.38 -0.19
C HIS A 15 -8.91 3.53 -1.12
N ARG A 16 -9.47 3.52 -2.33
CA ARG A 16 -9.24 4.59 -3.33
C ARG A 16 -9.72 5.94 -2.83
N LYS A 17 -10.84 5.96 -2.11
CA LYS A 17 -11.39 7.16 -1.50
C LYS A 17 -11.40 6.99 0.02
N ILE A 18 -10.93 7.99 0.70
CA ILE A 18 -10.87 8.03 2.16
C ILE A 18 -11.44 9.35 2.65
N ASN A 19 -11.83 9.37 3.91
CA ASN A 19 -12.18 10.61 4.60
C ASN A 19 -10.93 11.11 5.34
N GLU A 20 -10.27 12.12 4.78
CA GLU A 20 -9.06 12.70 5.36
C GLU A 20 -9.41 13.63 6.52
N THR A 21 -9.48 13.09 7.72
CA THR A 21 -9.66 13.86 8.94
C THR A 21 -8.31 14.18 9.59
N ASP A 22 -8.27 15.20 10.42
CA ASP A 22 -7.06 15.52 11.21
C ASP A 22 -6.70 14.37 12.14
N ARG A 23 -7.71 13.66 12.66
CA ARG A 23 -7.50 12.46 13.47
C ARG A 23 -6.82 11.34 12.69
N LEU A 24 -7.28 11.06 11.46
CA LEU A 24 -6.64 10.06 10.61
C LEU A 24 -5.18 10.40 10.35
N LYS A 25 -4.89 11.65 9.99
CA LYS A 25 -3.51 12.11 9.74
C LYS A 25 -2.64 11.97 10.98
N SER A 26 -3.16 12.32 12.13
CA SER A 26 -2.45 12.22 13.41
C SER A 26 -2.20 10.75 13.79
N ASP A 27 -3.20 9.90 13.68
CA ASP A 27 -3.09 8.47 14.01
C ASP A 27 -2.13 7.76 13.07
N LEU A 28 -2.18 8.07 11.78
CA LEU A 28 -1.27 7.52 10.78
C LEU A 28 0.18 7.94 11.05
N LYS A 29 0.41 9.22 11.30
CA LYS A 29 1.74 9.75 11.59
C LYS A 29 2.32 9.12 12.85
N SER A 30 1.52 9.03 13.91
CA SER A 30 1.92 8.41 15.18
C SER A 30 2.27 6.93 15.00
N ALA A 31 1.49 6.20 14.22
CA ALA A 31 1.74 4.78 13.94
C ALA A 31 3.07 4.59 13.18
N ILE A 32 3.34 5.42 12.18
CA ILE A 32 4.58 5.35 11.41
C ILE A 32 5.78 5.71 12.28
N ILE A 33 5.69 6.76 13.10
CA ILE A 33 6.76 7.16 14.03
C ILE A 33 7.07 6.02 15.01
N ASP A 34 6.05 5.38 15.56
CA ASP A 34 6.23 4.24 16.46
C ASP A 34 6.99 3.10 15.79
N LEU A 35 6.66 2.79 14.54
CA LEU A 35 7.36 1.77 13.76
C LEU A 35 8.84 2.14 13.54
N ILE A 36 9.12 3.39 13.24
CA ILE A 36 10.49 3.86 13.01
C ILE A 36 11.30 3.79 14.31
N ILE A 37 10.80 4.37 15.39
CA ILE A 37 11.55 4.53 16.65
C ILE A 37 11.61 3.24 17.43
N ASN A 38 10.49 2.56 17.64
CA ASN A 38 10.38 1.42 18.55
C ASN A 38 10.59 0.06 17.89
N LYS A 39 10.31 -0.05 16.59
CA LYS A 39 10.43 -1.30 15.82
C LYS A 39 11.60 -1.28 14.84
N GLY A 40 12.21 -0.13 14.62
CA GLY A 40 13.33 0.01 13.70
C GLY A 40 12.95 -0.22 12.24
N VAL A 41 11.70 0.05 11.88
CA VAL A 41 11.25 -0.04 10.49
C VAL A 41 11.85 1.12 9.68
N PHE A 42 12.45 0.79 8.55
CA PHE A 42 13.01 1.81 7.66
C PHE A 42 12.64 1.64 6.19
N ASN A 43 12.00 0.52 5.81
CA ASN A 43 11.49 0.30 4.46
C ASN A 43 9.98 0.45 4.44
N PHE A 44 9.47 1.31 3.56
CA PHE A 44 8.04 1.54 3.39
C PHE A 44 7.66 1.27 1.94
N LEU A 45 6.77 0.29 1.73
CA LEU A 45 6.35 -0.18 0.42
C LEU A 45 5.06 0.51 -0.02
N PHE A 46 5.09 1.08 -1.21
CA PHE A 46 3.97 1.77 -1.85
C PHE A 46 3.65 1.10 -3.18
N GLY A 47 2.39 1.05 -3.54
CA GLY A 47 2.03 0.41 -4.80
C GLY A 47 0.69 0.81 -5.38
N SER A 48 -0.31 1.09 -4.57
CA SER A 48 -1.65 1.36 -5.08
C SER A 48 -1.83 2.83 -5.48
N LYS A 49 -2.72 3.05 -6.46
CA LYS A 49 -3.20 4.39 -6.83
C LYS A 49 -4.45 4.69 -6.01
N SER A 50 -4.30 4.92 -4.73
CA SER A 50 -5.40 5.19 -3.83
C SER A 50 -5.13 6.45 -3.02
N ALA A 51 -6.19 7.11 -2.58
CA ALA A 51 -6.05 8.28 -1.71
C ALA A 51 -5.34 7.93 -0.40
N PHE A 52 -5.55 6.73 0.12
CA PHE A 52 -4.83 6.27 1.30
C PHE A 52 -3.33 6.11 1.05
N ASN A 53 -2.95 5.49 -0.07
CA ASN A 53 -1.54 5.36 -0.44
C ASN A 53 -0.87 6.72 -0.59
N ASP A 54 -1.55 7.69 -1.21
CA ASP A 54 -1.03 9.04 -1.38
C ASP A 54 -0.82 9.74 -0.04
N LEU A 55 -1.77 9.61 0.89
CA LEU A 55 -1.64 10.14 2.25
C LEU A 55 -0.46 9.51 2.99
N CYS A 56 -0.28 8.19 2.89
CA CYS A 56 0.85 7.49 3.49
C CYS A 56 2.18 7.97 2.87
N TYR A 57 2.24 8.14 1.57
CA TYR A 57 3.43 8.63 0.87
C TYR A 57 3.80 10.05 1.34
N GLU A 58 2.83 10.95 1.42
CA GLU A 58 3.04 12.32 1.92
C GLU A 58 3.57 12.30 3.36
N THR A 59 2.97 11.46 4.21
CA THR A 59 3.36 11.35 5.62
C THR A 59 4.79 10.81 5.78
N VAL A 60 5.14 9.74 5.06
CA VAL A 60 6.50 9.18 5.09
C VAL A 60 7.51 10.17 4.49
N THR A 61 7.13 10.89 3.43
CA THR A 61 7.98 11.90 2.81
C THR A 61 8.31 13.03 3.78
N GLU A 62 7.32 13.51 4.53
CA GLU A 62 7.51 14.51 5.58
C GLU A 62 8.43 13.98 6.69
N LEU A 63 8.19 12.75 7.16
CA LEU A 63 8.98 12.13 8.21
C LEU A 63 10.42 11.84 7.80
N LYS A 64 10.70 11.74 6.51
CA LYS A 64 12.06 11.53 6.00
C LYS A 64 12.98 12.71 6.32
N GLU A 65 12.46 13.90 6.53
CA GLU A 65 13.25 15.06 6.97
C GLU A 65 13.82 14.84 8.36
N GLU A 66 13.06 14.25 9.28
CA GLU A 66 13.53 13.88 10.63
C GLU A 66 14.29 12.56 10.67
N TYR A 67 13.89 11.61 9.82
CA TYR A 67 14.43 10.24 9.78
C TYR A 67 15.00 9.96 8.37
N PRO A 68 16.16 10.52 8.03
CA PRO A 68 16.69 10.48 6.64
C PRO A 68 17.03 9.08 6.14
N ASN A 69 17.17 8.10 7.03
CA ASN A 69 17.51 6.72 6.65
C ASN A 69 16.31 5.87 6.24
N ILE A 70 15.08 6.37 6.34
CA ILE A 70 13.91 5.63 5.86
C ILE A 70 13.85 5.65 4.34
N SER A 71 13.34 4.58 3.75
CA SER A 71 13.26 4.39 2.30
C SER A 71 11.81 4.22 1.86
N ARG A 72 11.44 4.97 0.83
CA ARG A 72 10.16 4.81 0.13
C ARG A 72 10.42 3.96 -1.10
N ILE A 73 9.73 2.85 -1.22
CA ILE A 73 9.96 1.87 -2.27
C ILE A 73 8.66 1.68 -3.06
N TYR A 74 8.70 1.90 -4.36
CA TYR A 74 7.56 1.72 -5.23
C TYR A 74 7.54 0.31 -5.82
N VAL A 75 6.50 -0.45 -5.49
CA VAL A 75 6.31 -1.83 -5.98
C VAL A 75 5.36 -1.78 -7.18
N ARG A 76 5.90 -2.05 -8.37
CA ARG A 76 5.15 -1.97 -9.62
C ARG A 76 4.24 -3.17 -9.82
N ALA A 77 3.03 -2.93 -10.32
CA ALA A 77 2.12 -3.98 -10.77
C ALA A 77 2.07 -4.08 -12.29
N GLU A 78 2.54 -3.03 -12.95
CA GLU A 78 2.65 -2.93 -14.41
C GLU A 78 4.10 -2.64 -14.75
N TYR A 79 4.44 -2.86 -16.01
CA TYR A 79 5.78 -2.57 -16.55
C TYR A 79 6.89 -3.37 -15.84
N PRO A 80 6.98 -4.69 -16.11
CA PRO A 80 8.08 -5.52 -15.58
C PRO A 80 9.44 -4.99 -16.03
N TYR A 81 9.51 -4.38 -17.23
CA TYR A 81 10.70 -3.74 -17.76
C TYR A 81 10.42 -2.26 -17.97
N ILE A 82 11.29 -1.42 -17.42
CA ILE A 82 11.21 0.02 -17.56
C ILE A 82 12.49 0.56 -18.17
N ASN A 83 12.38 1.62 -19.00
CA ASN A 83 13.55 2.28 -19.55
C ASN A 83 14.23 3.17 -18.49
N ASN A 84 15.43 3.67 -18.83
CA ASN A 84 16.21 4.50 -17.91
C ASN A 84 15.50 5.82 -17.56
N ASP A 85 14.78 6.42 -18.50
CA ASP A 85 14.08 7.68 -18.27
C ASP A 85 12.94 7.52 -17.25
N TYR A 86 12.14 6.46 -17.38
CA TYR A 86 11.06 6.17 -16.43
C TYR A 86 11.62 5.76 -15.07
N ARG A 87 12.70 5.00 -15.04
CA ARG A 87 13.39 4.65 -13.81
C ARG A 87 13.89 5.89 -13.09
N SER A 88 14.55 6.81 -13.80
CA SER A 88 15.03 8.07 -13.24
C SER A 88 13.88 8.91 -12.68
N TYR A 89 12.76 8.96 -13.38
CA TYR A 89 11.55 9.65 -12.92
C TYR A 89 11.04 9.06 -11.61
N LEU A 90 10.98 7.74 -11.49
CA LEU A 90 10.55 7.08 -10.25
C LEU A 90 11.53 7.33 -9.10
N LEU A 91 12.82 7.32 -9.38
CA LEU A 91 13.86 7.52 -8.36
C LEU A 91 13.98 8.97 -7.88
N GLU A 92 13.33 9.92 -8.53
CA GLU A 92 13.14 11.27 -7.98
C GLU A 92 12.15 11.28 -6.80
N LYS A 93 11.22 10.33 -6.78
CA LYS A 93 10.13 10.25 -5.80
C LYS A 93 10.32 9.15 -4.76
N TYR A 94 11.04 8.10 -5.13
CA TYR A 94 11.26 6.92 -4.31
C TYR A 94 12.74 6.59 -4.25
N GLU A 95 13.19 6.01 -3.17
CA GLU A 95 14.58 5.56 -3.05
C GLU A 95 14.85 4.30 -3.88
N ASP A 96 13.80 3.49 -4.13
CA ASP A 96 13.91 2.30 -4.97
C ASP A 96 12.58 1.95 -5.61
N THR A 97 12.62 1.08 -6.62
CA THR A 97 11.46 0.50 -7.28
C THR A 97 11.80 -0.89 -7.80
N TYR A 98 10.83 -1.80 -7.72
CA TYR A 98 10.98 -3.13 -8.30
C TYR A 98 9.65 -3.68 -8.79
N TYR A 99 9.72 -4.71 -9.63
CA TYR A 99 8.58 -5.49 -10.10
C TYR A 99 8.65 -6.88 -9.48
N PRO A 100 7.61 -7.33 -8.78
CA PRO A 100 7.61 -8.65 -8.14
C PRO A 100 7.76 -9.80 -9.14
N GLU A 101 8.61 -10.77 -8.82
CA GLU A 101 8.88 -11.93 -9.69
C GLU A 101 7.67 -12.83 -9.89
N HIS A 102 6.75 -12.84 -8.93
CA HIS A 102 5.61 -13.76 -8.91
C HIS A 102 4.33 -13.20 -9.54
N ILE A 103 4.40 -12.02 -10.18
CA ILE A 103 3.26 -11.51 -10.94
C ILE A 103 3.22 -12.20 -12.30
N ILE A 104 2.27 -13.11 -12.48
CA ILE A 104 2.11 -13.89 -13.71
C ILE A 104 0.87 -13.46 -14.52
N ASN A 105 -0.06 -12.75 -13.91
CA ASN A 105 -1.28 -12.30 -14.57
C ASN A 105 -1.19 -10.80 -14.89
N SER A 106 -1.95 -10.38 -15.89
CA SER A 106 -2.09 -8.97 -16.27
C SER A 106 -3.43 -8.39 -15.81
N GLY A 107 -3.57 -7.07 -15.92
CA GLY A 107 -4.80 -6.37 -15.55
C GLY A 107 -5.05 -6.34 -14.04
N LYS A 108 -6.31 -6.50 -13.64
CA LYS A 108 -6.71 -6.41 -12.22
C LYS A 108 -6.04 -7.45 -11.32
N ALA A 109 -5.77 -8.64 -11.85
CA ALA A 109 -5.09 -9.70 -11.10
C ALA A 109 -3.66 -9.30 -10.71
N ALA A 110 -2.97 -8.54 -11.56
CA ALA A 110 -1.62 -8.06 -11.25
C ALA A 110 -1.58 -7.17 -10.01
N TYR A 111 -2.61 -6.34 -9.80
CA TYR A 111 -2.71 -5.49 -8.62
C TYR A 111 -2.92 -6.30 -7.34
N VAL A 112 -3.71 -7.35 -7.41
CA VAL A 112 -3.92 -8.28 -6.29
C VAL A 112 -2.62 -9.01 -5.95
N GLU A 113 -1.93 -9.53 -6.95
CA GLU A 113 -0.66 -10.24 -6.77
C GLU A 113 0.42 -9.33 -6.22
N ARG A 114 0.50 -8.08 -6.68
CA ARG A 114 1.42 -7.07 -6.13
C ARG A 114 1.14 -6.81 -4.66
N ASN A 115 -0.12 -6.65 -4.29
CA ASN A 115 -0.50 -6.43 -2.89
C ASN A 115 -0.11 -7.62 -2.02
N TYR A 116 -0.32 -8.84 -2.49
CA TYR A 116 0.12 -10.05 -1.80
C TYR A 116 1.64 -10.06 -1.58
N GLU A 117 2.39 -9.69 -2.61
CA GLU A 117 3.85 -9.62 -2.53
C GLU A 117 4.31 -8.59 -1.49
N MET A 118 3.71 -7.40 -1.50
CA MET A 118 4.01 -6.37 -0.50
C MET A 118 3.75 -6.87 0.92
N ILE A 119 2.64 -7.56 1.13
CA ILE A 119 2.26 -8.12 2.43
C ILE A 119 3.25 -9.21 2.86
N ARG A 120 3.60 -10.12 1.96
CA ARG A 120 4.58 -11.18 2.27
C ARG A 120 5.96 -10.65 2.61
N LYS A 121 6.35 -9.52 2.04
CA LYS A 121 7.66 -8.88 2.26
C LYS A 121 7.69 -7.94 3.46
N SER A 122 6.57 -7.80 4.18
CA SER A 122 6.41 -6.88 5.29
C SER A 122 5.99 -7.61 6.56
N ASP A 123 6.60 -7.25 7.67
CA ASP A 123 6.15 -7.70 9.00
C ASP A 123 5.05 -6.80 9.56
N TYR A 124 4.94 -5.60 9.01
CA TYR A 124 3.98 -4.58 9.43
C TYR A 124 3.13 -4.13 8.24
N CYS A 125 1.83 -4.01 8.47
CA CYS A 125 0.87 -3.50 7.48
C CYS A 125 -0.04 -2.48 8.15
N ILE A 126 -0.04 -1.26 7.62
CA ILE A 126 -0.98 -0.22 8.03
C ILE A 126 -2.08 -0.15 6.97
N CYS A 127 -3.33 -0.35 7.41
CA CYS A 127 -4.48 -0.42 6.53
C CYS A 127 -5.46 0.71 6.83
N TYR A 128 -6.17 1.16 5.80
CA TYR A 128 -7.41 1.90 5.93
C TYR A 128 -8.52 1.04 5.31
N TYR A 129 -9.23 0.31 6.15
CA TYR A 129 -10.27 -0.62 5.73
C TYR A 129 -11.58 -0.31 6.45
N ASP A 130 -12.59 0.06 5.67
CA ASP A 130 -13.97 0.25 6.08
C ASP A 130 -14.79 -0.90 5.49
N GLU A 131 -15.38 -1.74 6.32
CA GLU A 131 -16.17 -2.88 5.87
C GLU A 131 -17.43 -2.48 5.09
N ASN A 132 -17.89 -1.24 5.30
CA ASN A 132 -19.06 -0.69 4.61
C ASN A 132 -18.69 0.05 3.32
N TYR A 133 -17.41 0.08 2.96
CA TYR A 133 -16.96 0.75 1.74
C TYR A 133 -17.50 0.06 0.50
N ALA A 134 -18.21 0.84 -0.33
CA ALA A 134 -18.68 0.41 -1.63
C ALA A 134 -17.78 1.04 -2.71
N PRO A 135 -17.00 0.26 -3.48
CA PRO A 135 -16.25 0.81 -4.60
C PRO A 135 -17.21 1.40 -5.63
N PRO A 136 -16.83 2.51 -6.31
CA PRO A 136 -17.69 3.11 -7.32
C PRO A 136 -18.00 2.10 -8.44
N ARG A 137 -19.28 1.89 -8.70
CA ARG A 137 -19.73 1.04 -9.82
C ARG A 137 -19.32 1.70 -11.13
N ARG A 138 -18.67 0.93 -12.02
CA ARG A 138 -18.47 1.38 -13.39
C ARG A 138 -19.84 1.50 -14.07
N ARG A 139 -20.21 2.71 -14.49
CA ARG A 139 -21.34 2.91 -15.40
C ARG A 139 -21.07 2.08 -16.66
N ASN A 140 -21.97 1.17 -17.04
CA ASN A 140 -21.96 0.37 -18.28
C ASN A 140 -21.33 -1.03 -18.23
N SER A 141 -21.29 -1.74 -17.10
CA SER A 141 -21.10 -3.17 -17.22
C SER A 141 -22.45 -3.83 -17.50
N ARG A 142 -22.68 -4.22 -18.76
CA ARG A 142 -23.85 -5.01 -19.18
C ARG A 142 -23.93 -6.40 -18.54
N ARG A 143 -23.02 -6.71 -17.61
CA ARG A 143 -22.88 -8.00 -16.96
C ARG A 143 -23.49 -8.08 -15.56
N ASP A 144 -23.93 -6.95 -15.00
CA ASP A 144 -24.49 -6.94 -13.65
C ASP A 144 -26.03 -7.08 -13.71
N LEU A 145 -26.47 -8.30 -14.04
CA LEU A 145 -27.85 -8.71 -13.85
C LEU A 145 -28.10 -9.19 -12.40
N THR A 146 -27.10 -9.16 -11.54
CA THR A 146 -27.18 -9.55 -10.14
C THR A 146 -26.72 -8.41 -9.25
N ASP A 147 -27.36 -8.23 -8.10
CA ASP A 147 -26.95 -7.29 -7.05
C ASP A 147 -25.60 -7.68 -6.39
N TYR A 148 -24.81 -8.49 -7.07
CA TYR A 148 -23.53 -8.93 -6.57
C TYR A 148 -22.50 -7.79 -6.65
N GLN A 149 -22.07 -7.32 -5.49
CA GLN A 149 -20.99 -6.37 -5.39
C GLN A 149 -19.67 -7.11 -5.18
N PRO A 150 -18.71 -7.01 -6.13
CA PRO A 150 -17.43 -7.67 -5.96
C PRO A 150 -16.70 -7.10 -4.74
N LYS A 151 -15.96 -7.96 -4.04
CA LYS A 151 -15.08 -7.53 -2.95
C LYS A 151 -14.13 -6.46 -3.45
N SER A 152 -13.94 -5.39 -2.68
CA SER A 152 -12.94 -4.38 -2.98
C SER A 152 -11.53 -4.98 -2.95
N GLY A 153 -10.62 -4.44 -3.74
CA GLY A 153 -9.22 -4.83 -3.71
C GLY A 153 -8.60 -4.67 -2.32
N THR A 154 -9.07 -3.68 -1.56
CA THR A 154 -8.65 -3.45 -0.18
C THR A 154 -9.11 -4.56 0.75
N LYS A 155 -10.34 -5.04 0.60
CA LYS A 155 -10.84 -6.17 1.41
C LYS A 155 -10.02 -7.43 1.17
N ILE A 156 -9.74 -7.74 -0.09
CA ILE A 156 -8.92 -8.91 -0.47
C ILE A 156 -7.55 -8.81 0.18
N ALA A 157 -6.90 -7.65 0.08
CA ALA A 157 -5.57 -7.42 0.66
C ALA A 157 -5.61 -7.44 2.19
N TYR A 158 -6.61 -6.84 2.80
CA TYR A 158 -6.78 -6.82 4.25
C TYR A 158 -6.95 -8.24 4.82
N ASP A 159 -7.83 -9.05 4.23
CA ASP A 159 -8.03 -10.44 4.64
C ASP A 159 -6.73 -11.26 4.51
N TYR A 160 -5.97 -11.02 3.44
CA TYR A 160 -4.67 -11.66 3.24
C TYR A 160 -3.64 -11.22 4.28
N ALA A 161 -3.60 -9.92 4.59
CA ALA A 161 -2.69 -9.38 5.60
C ALA A 161 -2.94 -9.97 6.99
N LEU A 162 -4.20 -10.13 7.38
CA LEU A 162 -4.56 -10.75 8.66
C LEU A 162 -4.03 -12.17 8.81
N LYS A 163 -3.85 -12.89 7.70
CA LYS A 163 -3.35 -14.28 7.69
C LYS A 163 -1.84 -14.38 7.52
N ASN A 164 -1.20 -13.41 6.89
CA ASN A 164 0.16 -13.54 6.38
C ASN A 164 1.14 -12.46 6.89
N CYS A 165 0.65 -11.42 7.54
CA CYS A 165 1.47 -10.34 8.09
C CYS A 165 1.54 -10.46 9.61
N GLY A 166 2.70 -10.20 10.18
CA GLY A 166 2.90 -10.32 11.64
C GLY A 166 2.09 -9.31 12.45
N HIS A 167 1.99 -8.08 11.95
CA HIS A 167 1.30 -6.99 12.64
C HIS A 167 0.48 -6.17 11.64
N VAL A 168 -0.84 -6.15 11.83
CA VAL A 168 -1.78 -5.39 11.00
C VAL A 168 -2.47 -4.34 11.87
N MET A 169 -2.39 -3.09 11.43
CA MET A 169 -3.07 -1.97 12.09
C MET A 169 -4.05 -1.33 11.11
N ASN A 170 -5.33 -1.28 11.48
CA ASN A 170 -6.35 -0.57 10.71
C ASN A 170 -6.54 0.83 11.34
N VAL A 171 -6.19 1.87 10.59
CA VAL A 171 -6.33 3.27 11.05
C VAL A 171 -7.68 3.87 10.74
N PHE A 172 -8.56 3.13 10.06
CA PHE A 172 -9.94 3.56 9.87
C PHE A 172 -10.66 3.63 11.21
N ALA A 173 -11.34 4.75 11.47
CA ALA A 173 -12.20 4.91 12.62
C ALA A 173 -13.57 5.42 12.16
N GLU A 174 -14.64 4.79 12.63
CA GLU A 174 -15.99 5.30 12.46
C GLU A 174 -16.11 6.64 13.18
N THR A 175 -16.64 7.63 12.50
CA THR A 175 -16.94 8.93 13.08
C THR A 175 -18.31 8.94 13.71
#